data_72dc71a05dba586f54d9db9166dafc87
#
_entry.id   72dc71a05dba586f54d9db9166dafc87
#
_cell.length_a   1.000
_cell.length_b   1.000
_cell.length_c   1.000
_cell.angle_alpha   90.00
_cell.angle_beta   90.00
_cell.angle_gamma   90.00
#
_symmetry.space_group_name_H-M   'P 1'
#
loop_
_entity.id
_entity.type
_entity.pdbx_description
1 polymer ?
#
loop_
_entity_poly.entity_id
_entity_poly.type
_entity_poly.pdbx_seq_one_letter_code
_entity_poly.pdbx_strand_id
1 'polypeptide(L)'
;MNTVERLKQLLKERNWTEYRLAKEGGLSMSTLQNIYKRNTIPTIDTLERICTAFGITLSQFFAEGEIVDLSPELKRLFDGWVNLTLEQKQAVQTIINAFNHDK
;
A
#
# COMPACT_ATOMS: atom_id res chain seq x y z
N MET A 1 -12.55 1.91 -1.26
CA MET A 1 -11.66 1.20 -0.33
C MET A 1 -12.05 1.53 1.11
N ASN A 2 -12.07 0.55 1.97
CA ASN A 2 -12.33 0.77 3.40
C ASN A 2 -11.00 0.84 4.16
N THR A 3 -10.69 1.99 4.74
CA THR A 3 -9.43 2.21 5.45
C THR A 3 -9.28 1.27 6.65
N VAL A 4 -10.35 1.03 7.39
CA VAL A 4 -10.33 0.14 8.56
C VAL A 4 -10.01 -1.29 8.13
N GLU A 5 -10.63 -1.77 7.08
CA GLU A 5 -10.36 -3.12 6.55
C GLU A 5 -8.91 -3.25 6.07
N ARG A 6 -8.41 -2.22 5.40
CA ARG A 6 -7.02 -2.20 4.94
C ARG A 6 -6.04 -2.24 6.12
N LEU A 7 -6.31 -1.46 7.17
CA LEU A 7 -5.50 -1.50 8.39
C LEU A 7 -5.50 -2.88 9.04
N LYS A 8 -6.68 -3.48 9.17
CA LYS A 8 -6.79 -4.83 9.74
C LYS A 8 -6.05 -5.86 8.92
N GLN A 9 -6.11 -5.75 7.60
CA GLN A 9 -5.39 -6.64 6.70
C GLN A 9 -3.88 -6.53 6.91
N LEU A 10 -3.35 -5.30 6.97
CA LEU A 10 -1.93 -5.05 7.16
C LEU A 10 -1.43 -5.54 8.52
N LEU A 11 -2.24 -5.36 9.56
CA LEU A 11 -1.93 -5.89 10.89
C LEU A 11 -1.89 -7.42 10.88
N LYS A 12 -2.86 -8.04 10.24
CA LYS A 12 -2.94 -9.51 10.15
C LYS A 12 -1.75 -10.08 9.39
N GLU A 13 -1.38 -9.48 8.28
CA GLU A 13 -0.23 -9.93 7.48
C GLU A 13 1.07 -9.89 8.28
N ARG A 14 1.19 -8.96 9.22
CA ARG A 14 2.40 -8.78 10.03
C ARG A 14 2.31 -9.43 11.40
N ASN A 15 1.16 -9.98 11.74
CA ASN A 15 0.92 -10.49 13.10
C ASN A 15 1.10 -9.40 14.17
N TRP A 16 0.67 -8.19 13.84
CA TRP A 16 0.74 -7.05 14.76
C TRP A 16 -0.59 -6.79 15.43
N THR A 17 -0.52 -6.25 16.65
CA THR A 17 -1.67 -5.69 17.36
C THR A 17 -1.80 -4.21 17.06
N GLU A 18 -2.97 -3.63 17.34
CA GLU A 18 -3.17 -2.18 17.27
C GLU A 18 -2.21 -1.45 18.21
N TYR A 19 -1.93 -2.03 19.38
CA TYR A 19 -0.99 -1.46 20.31
C TYR A 19 0.40 -1.31 19.68
N ARG A 20 0.86 -2.35 19.00
CA ARG A 20 2.15 -2.32 18.32
C ARG A 20 2.20 -1.26 17.22
N LEU A 21 1.13 -1.16 16.43
CA LEU A 21 1.03 -0.13 15.41
C LEU A 21 1.10 1.27 16.01
N ALA A 22 0.37 1.50 17.08
CA ALA A 22 0.39 2.79 17.78
C ALA A 22 1.79 3.14 18.26
N LYS A 23 2.48 2.18 18.88
CA LYS A 23 3.83 2.35 19.38
C LYS A 23 4.83 2.65 18.27
N GLU A 24 4.81 1.84 17.21
CA GLU A 24 5.75 1.99 16.10
C GLU A 24 5.49 3.25 15.27
N GLY A 25 4.21 3.66 15.15
CA GLY A 25 3.83 4.85 14.40
C GLY A 25 3.83 6.15 15.22
N GLY A 26 4.11 6.08 16.51
CA GLY A 26 4.01 7.25 17.37
C GLY A 26 2.60 7.79 17.49
N LEU A 27 1.60 6.90 17.46
CA LEU A 27 0.18 7.25 17.55
C LEU A 27 -0.37 6.88 18.92
N SER A 28 -1.40 7.60 19.37
CA SER A 28 -2.14 7.18 20.56
C SER A 28 -3.14 6.08 20.22
N MET A 29 -3.48 5.25 21.17
CA MET A 29 -4.54 4.26 21.01
C MET A 29 -5.88 4.93 20.72
N SER A 30 -6.11 6.11 21.29
CA SER A 30 -7.32 6.90 21.01
C SER A 30 -7.44 7.26 19.54
N THR A 31 -6.32 7.61 18.89
CA THR A 31 -6.31 7.91 17.46
C THR A 31 -6.74 6.70 16.63
N LEU A 32 -6.18 5.53 16.91
CA LEU A 32 -6.56 4.30 16.22
C LEU A 32 -8.01 3.91 16.47
N GLN A 33 -8.46 4.00 17.71
CA GLN A 33 -9.85 3.70 18.06
C GLN A 33 -10.82 4.64 17.36
N ASN A 34 -10.47 5.91 17.24
CA ASN A 34 -11.29 6.88 16.51
C ASN A 34 -11.40 6.54 15.03
N ILE A 35 -10.31 6.09 14.41
CA ILE A 35 -10.33 5.64 13.02
C ILE A 35 -11.31 4.48 12.85
N TYR A 36 -11.23 3.48 13.73
CA TYR A 36 -12.12 2.32 13.68
C TYR A 36 -13.57 2.70 13.95
N LYS A 37 -13.79 3.52 14.96
CA LYS A 37 -15.14 3.90 15.39
C LYS A 37 -15.86 4.74 14.35
N ARG A 38 -15.16 5.68 13.73
CA ARG A 38 -15.75 6.58 12.74
C ARG A 38 -15.75 6.00 11.33
N ASN A 39 -14.93 5.00 11.10
CA ASN A 39 -14.75 4.37 9.79
C ASN A 39 -14.48 5.42 8.70
N THR A 40 -13.63 6.39 9.02
CA THR A 40 -13.27 7.48 8.13
C THR A 40 -11.79 7.37 7.74
N ILE A 41 -11.43 8.07 6.66
CA ILE A 41 -10.03 8.16 6.25
C ILE A 41 -9.33 9.13 7.20
N PRO A 42 -8.25 8.71 7.86
CA PRO A 42 -7.49 9.62 8.72
C PRO A 42 -6.77 10.69 7.92
N THR A 43 -6.20 11.67 8.61
CA THR A 43 -5.40 12.71 7.95
C THR A 43 -4.18 12.10 7.26
N ILE A 44 -3.64 12.83 6.28
CA ILE A 44 -2.44 12.38 5.55
C ILE A 44 -1.27 12.19 6.52
N ASP A 45 -1.11 13.09 7.49
CA ASP A 45 -0.06 12.95 8.50
C ASP A 45 -0.18 11.65 9.27
N THR A 46 -1.38 11.31 9.73
CA THR A 46 -1.64 10.04 10.41
C THR A 46 -1.40 8.84 9.51
N LEU A 47 -1.84 8.90 8.26
CA LEU A 47 -1.59 7.84 7.28
C LEU A 47 -0.11 7.64 7.03
N GLU A 48 0.67 8.71 6.91
CA GLU A 48 2.12 8.61 6.73
C GLU A 48 2.78 7.92 7.92
N ARG A 49 2.36 8.23 9.14
CA ARG A 49 2.87 7.56 10.34
C ARG A 49 2.55 6.07 10.34
N ILE A 50 1.34 5.73 9.94
CA ILE A 50 0.91 4.32 9.82
C ILE A 50 1.75 3.61 8.76
N CYS A 51 1.90 4.22 7.59
CA CYS A 51 2.69 3.64 6.50
C CYS A 51 4.15 3.47 6.88
N THR A 52 4.74 4.46 7.54
CA THR A 52 6.12 4.39 8.01
C THR A 52 6.28 3.23 9.00
N ALA A 53 5.34 3.07 9.92
CA ALA A 53 5.37 1.96 10.88
C ALA A 53 5.33 0.60 10.18
N PHE A 54 4.53 0.47 9.15
CA PHE A 54 4.43 -0.77 8.37
C PHE A 54 5.56 -0.96 7.36
N GLY A 55 6.35 0.08 7.10
CA GLY A 55 7.41 0.02 6.10
C GLY A 55 6.89 0.04 4.66
N ILE A 56 5.76 0.69 4.43
CA ILE A 56 5.14 0.81 3.11
C ILE A 56 4.96 2.28 2.73
N THR A 57 4.69 2.53 1.45
CA THR A 57 4.34 3.86 0.95
C THR A 57 2.83 4.08 1.02
N LEU A 58 2.41 5.33 0.88
CA LEU A 58 0.98 5.66 0.75
C LEU A 58 0.38 4.97 -0.47
N SER A 59 1.11 4.90 -1.56
CA SER A 59 0.65 4.19 -2.77
C SER A 59 0.39 2.72 -2.49
N GLN A 60 1.28 2.07 -1.74
CA GLN A 60 1.11 0.68 -1.35
C GLN A 60 -0.06 0.49 -0.40
N PHE A 61 -0.27 1.44 0.49
CA PHE A 61 -1.42 1.40 1.39
C PHE A 61 -2.75 1.38 0.62
N PHE A 62 -2.86 2.25 -0.38
CA PHE A 62 -4.07 2.38 -1.19
C PHE A 62 -4.17 1.38 -2.34
N ALA A 63 -3.13 0.60 -2.58
CA ALA A 63 -3.17 -0.46 -3.57
C ALA A 63 -4.03 -1.61 -3.02
N GLU A 64 -5.27 -1.67 -3.47
CA GLU A 64 -6.22 -2.67 -2.98
C GLU A 64 -5.84 -4.07 -3.41
N GLY A 65 -5.32 -4.84 -2.46
CA GLY A 65 -5.34 -6.31 -2.45
C GLY A 65 -4.81 -7.07 -3.66
N GLU A 66 -4.77 -6.44 -4.81
CA GLU A 66 -4.42 -7.09 -6.07
C GLU A 66 -2.91 -7.34 -6.21
N ILE A 67 -2.13 -6.70 -5.35
CA ILE A 67 -0.67 -6.86 -5.38
C ILE A 67 -0.23 -8.09 -4.58
N VAL A 68 -1.13 -8.66 -3.79
CA VAL A 68 -0.78 -9.68 -2.80
C VAL A 68 -0.43 -11.01 -3.46
N ASP A 69 -1.00 -11.32 -4.61
CA ASP A 69 -0.77 -12.58 -5.31
C ASP A 69 -0.04 -12.35 -6.63
N LEU A 70 1.13 -11.73 -6.56
CA LEU A 70 1.99 -11.66 -7.72
C LEU A 70 2.42 -13.08 -8.08
N SER A 71 1.95 -13.56 -9.24
CA SER A 71 2.47 -14.80 -9.79
C SER A 71 3.99 -14.66 -9.94
N PRO A 72 4.75 -15.77 -9.92
CA PRO A 72 6.18 -15.73 -10.16
C PRO A 72 6.55 -15.01 -11.46
N GLU A 73 5.71 -15.11 -12.47
CA GLU A 73 5.89 -14.44 -13.75
C GLU A 73 5.78 -12.92 -13.62
N LEU A 74 4.75 -12.47 -12.89
CA LEU A 74 4.54 -11.04 -12.67
C LEU A 74 5.63 -10.46 -11.80
N LYS A 75 6.08 -11.20 -10.79
CA LYS A 75 7.20 -10.80 -9.95
C LYS A 75 8.47 -10.61 -10.76
N ARG A 76 8.77 -11.53 -11.67
CA ARG A 76 9.94 -11.39 -12.56
C ARG A 76 9.82 -10.17 -13.45
N LEU A 77 8.61 -9.86 -13.91
CA LEU A 77 8.37 -8.68 -14.71
C LEU A 77 8.69 -7.41 -13.91
N PHE A 78 8.24 -7.33 -12.66
CA PHE A 78 8.55 -6.19 -11.79
C PHE A 78 10.03 -6.09 -11.47
N ASP A 79 10.68 -7.22 -11.18
CA ASP A 79 12.13 -7.24 -10.92
C ASP A 79 12.90 -6.74 -12.16
N GLY A 80 12.47 -7.16 -13.34
CA GLY A 80 13.03 -6.65 -14.59
C GLY A 80 12.80 -5.15 -14.80
N TRP A 81 11.61 -4.69 -14.41
CA TRP A 81 11.23 -3.27 -14.51
C TRP A 81 12.16 -2.37 -13.71
N VAL A 82 12.49 -2.77 -12.49
CA VAL A 82 13.36 -1.98 -11.59
C VAL A 82 14.74 -1.74 -12.20
N ASN A 83 15.22 -2.69 -13.01
CA ASN A 83 16.54 -2.62 -13.63
C ASN A 83 16.53 -1.91 -14.99
N LEU A 84 15.39 -1.50 -15.49
CA LEU A 84 15.30 -0.78 -16.76
C LEU A 84 15.78 0.66 -16.61
N THR A 85 16.36 1.19 -17.68
CA THR A 85 16.65 2.63 -17.76
C THR A 85 15.34 3.42 -17.87
N LEU A 86 15.40 4.72 -17.60
CA LEU A 86 14.24 5.59 -17.75
C LEU A 86 13.66 5.52 -19.15
N GLU A 87 14.52 5.53 -20.16
CA GLU A 87 14.11 5.42 -21.57
C GLU A 87 13.40 4.10 -21.86
N GLN A 88 13.92 2.99 -21.34
CA GLN A 88 13.29 1.68 -21.49
C GLN A 88 11.94 1.61 -20.78
N LYS A 89 11.82 2.18 -19.59
CA LYS A 89 10.56 2.26 -18.85
C LYS A 89 9.51 3.05 -19.63
N GLN A 90 9.90 4.16 -20.25
CA GLN A 90 9.00 4.96 -21.06
C GLN A 90 8.50 4.20 -22.28
N ALA A 91 9.38 3.43 -22.93
CA ALA A 91 9.00 2.61 -24.07
C ALA A 91 7.99 1.54 -23.67
N VAL A 92 8.21 0.85 -22.56
CA VAL A 92 7.29 -0.16 -22.04
C VAL A 92 5.94 0.48 -21.67
N GLN A 93 5.98 1.63 -21.00
CA GLN A 93 4.76 2.34 -20.62
C GLN A 93 3.93 2.76 -21.84
N THR A 94 4.59 3.20 -22.91
CA THR A 94 3.91 3.54 -24.16
C THR A 94 3.18 2.34 -24.75
N ILE A 95 3.79 1.17 -24.72
CA ILE A 95 3.17 -0.08 -25.18
C ILE A 95 1.95 -0.42 -24.33
N ILE A 96 2.07 -0.36 -23.02
CA ILE A 96 0.97 -0.65 -22.10
C ILE A 96 -0.20 0.30 -22.33
N ASN A 97 0.09 1.60 -22.50
CA ASN A 97 -0.93 2.61 -22.74
C ASN A 97 -1.65 2.38 -24.08
N ALA A 98 -0.93 1.93 -25.11
CA ALA A 98 -1.52 1.61 -26.39
C ALA A 98 -2.54 0.46 -26.27
N PHE A 99 -2.21 -0.58 -25.51
CA PHE A 99 -3.13 -1.69 -25.25
C PHE A 99 -4.36 -1.26 -24.46
N ASN A 100 -4.16 -0.42 -23.47
CA ASN A 100 -5.26 0.05 -22.61
C ASN A 100 -6.17 1.06 -23.30
N HIS A 101 -5.68 1.73 -24.35
CA HIS A 101 -6.44 2.73 -25.08
C HIS A 101 -7.52 2.12 -25.98
N ASP A 102 -7.37 0.86 -26.35
CA ASP A 102 -8.29 0.13 -27.23
C ASP A 102 -9.51 -0.44 -26.49
N LYS A 103 -9.72 -0.07 -25.24
CA LYS A 103 -10.87 -0.54 -24.46
C LYS A 103 -12.05 0.42 -24.53
#